data_dd2dfa1e2ea54490dd43f3eeb173296d
#
_entry.id   dd2dfa1e2ea54490dd43f3eeb173296d
#
_cell.length_a   1.000
_cell.length_b   1.000
_cell.length_c   1.000
_cell.angle_alpha   90.00
_cell.angle_beta   90.00
_cell.angle_gamma   90.00
#
_symmetry.space_group_name_H-M   'P 1'
#
loop_
_entity.id
_entity.type
_entity.pdbx_description
1 polymer ?
#
loop_
_entity_poly.entity_id
_entity_poly.type
_entity_poly.pdbx_seq_one_letter_code
_entity_poly.pdbx_strand_id
1 'polypeptide(L)' 'SAGREKRIRNGNPITDETLPDGTYRVYGQNGDFLCLSRAQGGVLTAIKNFFGG' A
#
# COMPACT_ATOMS: atom_id res chain seq x y z
N SER A 1 5.38 -7.59 3.78
CA SER A 1 6.82 -7.69 4.03
C SER A 1 7.43 -6.33 4.31
N ALA A 2 8.61 -6.35 4.91
CA ALA A 2 9.31 -5.11 5.25
C ALA A 2 9.64 -4.27 4.00
N GLY A 3 9.95 -4.93 2.90
CA GLY A 3 10.23 -4.22 1.65
C GLY A 3 9.03 -3.49 1.10
N ARG A 4 7.85 -4.11 1.17
CA ARG A 4 6.62 -3.48 0.71
C ARG A 4 6.25 -2.30 1.60
N GLU A 5 6.38 -2.46 2.90
CA GLU A 5 6.08 -1.38 3.84
C GLU A 5 6.97 -0.17 3.56
N LYS A 6 8.25 -0.42 3.32
CA LYS A 6 9.20 0.66 3.01
C LYS A 6 8.80 1.40 1.74
N ARG A 7 8.41 0.68 0.71
CA ARG A 7 7.96 1.31 -0.54
C ARG A 7 6.73 2.17 -0.33
N ILE A 8 5.77 1.67 0.45
CA ILE A 8 4.55 2.41 0.74
C ILE A 8 4.87 3.68 1.52
N ARG A 9 5.73 3.59 2.53
CA ARG A 9 6.12 4.74 3.33
C ARG A 9 6.85 5.80 2.49
N ASN A 10 7.54 5.37 1.44
CA ASN A 10 8.23 6.28 0.53
C ASN A 10 7.35 6.78 -0.61
N GLY A 11 6.08 6.35 -0.64
CA GLY A 11 5.16 6.78 -1.67
C GLY A 11 5.33 6.07 -3.00
N ASN A 12 6.06 4.96 -3.05
CA ASN A 12 6.28 4.21 -4.27
C ASN A 12 5.13 3.23 -4.54
N PRO A 13 4.70 3.08 -5.80
CA PRO A 13 3.71 2.06 -6.13
C PRO A 13 4.28 0.66 -5.98
N ILE A 14 3.39 -0.31 -5.75
CA ILE A 14 3.75 -1.71 -5.62
C ILE A 14 3.03 -2.50 -6.69
N THR A 15 3.77 -3.37 -7.37
CA THR A 15 3.17 -4.28 -8.33
C THR A 15 2.75 -5.56 -7.63
N ASP A 16 1.48 -5.92 -7.74
CA ASP A 16 0.96 -7.17 -7.19
C ASP A 16 -0.19 -7.64 -8.06
N GLU A 17 0.13 -8.49 -9.02
CA GLU A 17 -0.82 -8.96 -10.00
C GLU A 17 -1.88 -9.89 -9.41
N THR A 18 -1.70 -10.32 -8.16
CA THR A 18 -2.67 -11.19 -7.50
C THR A 18 -3.85 -10.41 -6.92
N LEU A 19 -3.73 -9.09 -6.82
CA LEU A 19 -4.78 -8.26 -6.24
C LEU A 19 -5.83 -7.87 -7.29
N PRO A 20 -7.11 -8.18 -7.05
CA PRO A 20 -8.17 -7.65 -7.89
C PRO A 20 -8.23 -6.13 -7.79
N ASP A 21 -8.75 -5.48 -8.83
CA ASP A 21 -8.97 -4.04 -8.80
C ASP A 21 -9.87 -3.67 -7.63
N GLY A 22 -9.54 -2.60 -6.94
CA GLY A 22 -10.33 -2.15 -5.81
C GLY A 22 -9.53 -1.29 -4.85
N THR A 23 -10.17 -0.89 -3.77
CA THR A 23 -9.54 -0.09 -2.72
C THR A 23 -9.20 -0.98 -1.54
N TYR A 24 -8.00 -0.81 -1.01
CA TYR A 24 -7.49 -1.64 0.07
C TYR A 24 -6.95 -0.79 1.20
N ARG A 25 -7.09 -1.32 2.42
CA ARG A 25 -6.41 -0.77 3.59
C ARG A 25 -5.09 -1.49 3.75
N VAL A 26 -4.02 -0.72 3.89
CA VAL A 26 -2.68 -1.30 4.00
C VAL A 26 -2.17 -1.11 5.42
N TYR A 27 -1.66 -2.21 5.99
CA TYR A 27 -1.13 -2.23 7.34
C TYR A 27 0.34 -2.61 7.33
N GLY A 28 1.11 -2.02 8.25
CA GLY A 28 2.50 -2.39 8.45
C GLY A 28 2.63 -3.71 9.18
N GLN A 29 3.87 -4.17 9.34
CA GLN A 29 4.16 -5.44 10.01
C GLN A 29 3.68 -5.48 11.45
N ASN A 30 3.63 -4.33 12.11
CA ASN A 30 3.19 -4.22 13.49
C ASN A 30 1.67 -4.02 13.62
N GLY A 31 0.95 -4.06 12.50
CA GLY A 31 -0.49 -3.83 12.52
C GLY A 31 -0.89 -2.37 12.42
N ASP A 32 0.06 -1.47 12.25
CA ASP A 32 -0.24 -0.05 12.10
C ASP A 32 -0.89 0.23 10.75
N PHE A 33 -1.95 1.02 10.77
CA PHE A 33 -2.59 1.43 9.52
C PHE A 33 -1.71 2.44 8.79
N LEU A 34 -1.28 2.09 7.58
CA LEU A 34 -0.37 2.93 6.81
C LEU A 34 -1.09 3.85 5.83
N CYS A 35 -1.98 3.30 5.03
CA CYS A 35 -2.61 4.10 3.98
C CYS A 35 -3.82 3.39 3.39
N LEU A 36 -4.62 4.18 2.70
CA LEU A 36 -5.59 3.65 1.75
C LEU A 36 -4.89 3.56 0.40
N SER A 37 -5.08 2.45 -0.29
CA SER A 37 -4.46 2.21 -1.57
C SER A 37 -5.48 1.71 -2.58
N ARG A 38 -5.18 1.93 -3.85
CA ARG A 38 -6.02 1.44 -4.93
C ARG A 38 -5.21 0.51 -5.80
N ALA A 39 -5.76 -0.68 -6.06
CA ALA A 39 -5.18 -1.63 -6.99
C ALA A 39 -5.87 -1.48 -8.34
N GLN A 40 -5.10 -1.35 -9.39
CA GLN A 40 -5.60 -1.25 -10.75
C GLN A 40 -4.58 -1.82 -11.71
N GLY A 41 -4.99 -2.80 -12.49
CA GLY A 41 -4.10 -3.44 -13.46
C GLY A 41 -2.88 -4.08 -12.82
N GLY A 42 -3.00 -4.57 -11.59
CA GLY A 42 -1.89 -5.19 -10.89
C GLY A 42 -0.93 -4.20 -10.24
N VAL A 43 -1.32 -2.93 -10.16
CA VAL A 43 -0.49 -1.90 -9.51
C VAL A 43 -1.23 -1.32 -8.33
N LEU A 44 -0.60 -1.34 -7.17
CA LEU A 44 -1.15 -0.77 -5.94
C LEU A 44 -0.54 0.59 -5.69
N THR A 45 -1.37 1.63 -5.67
CA THR A 45 -0.93 3.00 -5.49
C THR A 45 -1.60 3.60 -4.27
N ALA A 46 -0.85 4.28 -3.43
CA ALA A 46 -1.39 4.93 -2.24
C ALA A 46 -2.27 6.12 -2.65
N ILE A 47 -3.50 6.14 -2.12
CA ILE A 47 -4.44 7.23 -2.35
C ILE A 47 -4.29 8.27 -1.25
N LYS A 48 -4.20 7.80 -0.01
CA LYS A 48 -4.12 8.68 1.14
C LYS A 48 -3.24 8.03 2.21
N ASN A 49 -2.25 8.76 2.67
CA ASN A 49 -1.30 8.29 3.66
C ASN A 49 -1.73 8.70 5.06
N PHE A 50 -1.57 7.78 6.01
CA PHE A 50 -1.87 8.02 7.41
C PHE A 50 -0.68 7.76 8.32
N PHE A 51 0.42 7.29 7.78
CA PHE A 51 1.62 7.13 8.60
C PHE A 51 2.20 8.50 8.93
N GLY A 52 2.64 8.65 10.14
CA GLY A 52 3.11 9.91 10.67
C GLY A 52 4.31 10.44 9.92
N GLY A 53 4.12 11.54 9.43
CA GLY A 53 5.10 12.04 8.62
C GLY A 53 6.05 13.00 9.03
#